data_491ff5f0651649b01c6700faa2c192eb
#
_entry.id   491ff5f0651649b01c6700faa2c192eb
#
_cell.length_a   1.000
_cell.length_b   1.000
_cell.length_c   1.000
_cell.angle_alpha   90.00
_cell.angle_beta   90.00
_cell.angle_gamma   90.00
#
_symmetry.space_group_name_H-M   'P 1'
#
loop_
_entity.id
_entity.type
_entity.pdbx_description
1 polymer ?
#
loop_
_entity_poly.entity_id
_entity_poly.type
_entity_poly.pdbx_seq_one_letter_code
_entity_poly.pdbx_strand_id
1 'polypeptide(L)'
;NKAPSTVYKYEKNTIIPDFETVINICNALEIKLDELAFKEEVESNIETTNNPFSTDVLYMYYIDTTDKLYEMKLEIKAEDGIMKVYFKVPSLNDKIFFVGSIEANFDVAFIMLKNYGSSNNHFEKVMMFINMTHSSDDIKMGIICGEKDNTYVPVVKKICIVKQPLNKNEKD
;
A
#
# COMPACT_ATOMS: atom_id res chain seq x y z
N ASN A 1 13.91 37.85 -3.11
CA ASN A 1 15.11 37.40 -3.85
C ASN A 1 16.03 36.59 -2.96
N LYS A 2 16.30 35.35 -3.31
CA LYS A 2 17.28 34.49 -2.62
C LYS A 2 18.59 34.53 -3.43
N ALA A 3 19.71 34.40 -2.73
CA ALA A 3 21.02 34.35 -3.38
C ALA A 3 21.16 33.08 -4.25
N PRO A 4 21.87 33.13 -5.40
CA PRO A 4 22.07 31.94 -6.25
C PRO A 4 22.61 30.72 -5.50
N SER A 5 23.48 30.94 -4.53
CA SER A 5 24.01 29.88 -3.67
C SER A 5 22.96 29.17 -2.82
N THR A 6 21.89 29.89 -2.45
CA THR A 6 20.76 29.30 -1.71
C THR A 6 19.88 28.48 -2.64
N VAL A 7 19.61 28.94 -3.85
CA VAL A 7 18.86 28.18 -4.86
C VAL A 7 19.59 26.87 -5.19
N TYR A 8 20.91 26.94 -5.40
CA TYR A 8 21.73 25.73 -5.61
C TYR A 8 21.62 24.71 -4.46
N LYS A 9 21.53 25.19 -3.22
CA LYS A 9 21.36 24.30 -2.05
C LYS A 9 19.99 23.63 -2.02
N TYR A 10 18.93 24.31 -2.52
CA TYR A 10 17.61 23.70 -2.70
C TYR A 10 17.63 22.62 -3.78
N GLU A 11 18.26 22.90 -4.93
CA GLU A 11 18.40 21.95 -6.03
C GLU A 11 19.19 20.70 -5.63
N LYS A 12 20.17 20.84 -4.75
CA LYS A 12 20.97 19.73 -4.19
C LYS A 12 20.33 19.06 -2.97
N ASN A 13 19.13 19.47 -2.59
CA ASN A 13 18.41 18.96 -1.43
C ASN A 13 19.20 19.04 -0.11
N THR A 14 20.14 20.02 -0.03
CA THR A 14 20.98 20.27 1.16
C THR A 14 20.28 21.15 2.17
N ILE A 15 19.30 21.93 1.75
CA ILE A 15 18.42 22.76 2.58
C ILE A 15 17.00 22.60 2.03
N ILE A 16 16.04 22.47 2.94
CA ILE A 16 14.60 22.45 2.57
C ILE A 16 14.12 23.90 2.60
N PRO A 17 13.47 24.41 1.52
CA PRO A 17 12.87 25.73 1.53
C PRO A 17 11.71 25.78 2.53
N ASP A 18 11.53 26.91 3.21
CA ASP A 18 10.32 27.18 3.97
C ASP A 18 9.09 27.35 3.06
N PHE A 19 7.90 27.25 3.64
CA PHE A 19 6.65 27.29 2.88
C PHE A 19 6.46 28.59 2.08
N GLU A 20 6.84 29.73 2.62
CA GLU A 20 6.78 31.02 1.94
C GLU A 20 7.71 31.03 0.71
N THR A 21 8.91 30.47 0.87
CA THR A 21 9.86 30.30 -0.23
C THR A 21 9.29 29.38 -1.33
N VAL A 22 8.60 28.30 -0.97
CA VAL A 22 7.94 27.40 -1.94
C VAL A 22 6.88 28.14 -2.72
N ILE A 23 6.00 28.92 -2.07
CA ILE A 23 5.00 29.75 -2.75
C ILE A 23 5.67 30.74 -3.71
N ASN A 24 6.75 31.38 -3.31
CA ASN A 24 7.46 32.34 -4.16
C ASN A 24 8.12 31.65 -5.37
N ILE A 25 8.59 30.42 -5.23
CA ILE A 25 9.11 29.61 -6.34
C ILE A 25 7.98 29.26 -7.31
N CYS A 26 6.84 28.79 -6.80
CA CYS A 26 5.67 28.49 -7.63
C CYS A 26 5.23 29.71 -8.44
N ASN A 27 5.12 30.87 -7.80
CA ASN A 27 4.75 32.12 -8.46
C ASN A 27 5.77 32.53 -9.53
N ALA A 28 7.07 32.35 -9.27
CA ALA A 28 8.13 32.71 -10.21
C ALA A 28 8.20 31.76 -11.42
N LEU A 29 7.77 30.51 -11.25
CA LEU A 29 7.72 29.51 -12.32
C LEU A 29 6.33 29.44 -12.99
N GLU A 30 5.38 30.25 -12.55
CA GLU A 30 3.98 30.25 -13.03
C GLU A 30 3.29 28.88 -12.90
N ILE A 31 3.67 28.10 -11.87
CA ILE A 31 3.06 26.82 -11.55
C ILE A 31 2.19 26.94 -10.31
N LYS A 32 1.15 26.13 -10.19
CA LYS A 32 0.33 26.06 -9.00
C LYS A 32 1.00 25.22 -7.89
N LEU A 33 0.69 25.53 -6.64
CA LEU A 33 1.24 24.80 -5.50
C LEU A 33 0.83 23.33 -5.48
N ASP A 34 -0.38 23.03 -5.94
CA ASP A 34 -0.86 21.65 -6.12
C ASP A 34 -0.10 20.90 -7.22
N GLU A 35 0.29 21.56 -8.31
CA GLU A 35 1.15 20.99 -9.35
C GLU A 35 2.56 20.65 -8.83
N LEU A 36 3.05 21.41 -7.83
CA LEU A 36 4.33 21.12 -7.18
C LEU A 36 4.21 20.01 -6.12
N ALA A 37 3.10 20.00 -5.37
CA ALA A 37 2.84 19.05 -4.30
C ALA A 37 2.38 17.69 -4.84
N PHE A 38 1.55 17.73 -5.85
CA PHE A 38 1.21 16.61 -6.70
C PHE A 38 2.05 16.77 -7.96
N LYS A 39 3.34 16.45 -7.88
CA LYS A 39 4.03 16.10 -9.08
C LYS A 39 3.06 15.15 -9.77
N GLU A 40 2.43 15.63 -10.85
CA GLU A 40 1.81 14.72 -11.81
C GLU A 40 2.78 13.56 -11.85
N GLU A 41 2.28 12.40 -11.58
CA GLU A 41 3.02 11.19 -11.80
C GLU A 41 3.81 11.47 -13.07
N VAL A 42 5.12 11.72 -12.91
CA VAL A 42 5.99 11.38 -14.01
C VAL A 42 5.32 10.12 -14.45
N GLU A 43 4.82 10.09 -15.69
CA GLU A 43 4.47 8.86 -16.34
C GLU A 43 5.67 7.94 -16.12
N SER A 44 5.82 7.49 -14.86
CA SER A 44 6.36 6.21 -14.65
C SER A 44 5.38 5.43 -15.49
N ASN A 45 5.82 5.00 -16.65
CA ASN A 45 5.34 3.79 -17.26
C ASN A 45 5.55 2.72 -16.19
N ILE A 46 4.80 2.85 -15.08
CA ILE A 46 4.44 1.74 -14.23
C ILE A 46 3.61 0.94 -15.20
N GLU A 47 4.29 0.04 -15.88
CA GLU A 47 3.64 -1.11 -16.43
C GLU A 47 2.97 -1.77 -15.25
N THR A 48 1.80 -1.24 -14.88
CA THR A 48 0.91 -1.71 -13.80
C THR A 48 0.40 -3.13 -14.09
N THR A 49 0.91 -3.72 -15.16
CA THR A 49 0.58 -5.06 -15.62
C THR A 49 1.39 -6.16 -14.96
N ASN A 50 2.51 -5.85 -14.28
CA ASN A 50 3.33 -6.87 -13.66
C ASN A 50 3.03 -7.01 -12.17
N ASN A 51 2.62 -8.22 -11.79
CA ASN A 51 2.44 -8.59 -10.39
C ASN A 51 3.79 -8.47 -9.65
N PRO A 52 3.91 -7.58 -8.63
CA PRO A 52 5.18 -7.32 -7.96
C PRO A 52 5.68 -8.50 -7.10
N PHE A 53 4.82 -9.49 -6.84
CA PHE A 53 5.15 -10.62 -5.97
C PHE A 53 5.59 -11.88 -6.71
N SER A 54 5.69 -11.88 -8.02
CA SER A 54 6.04 -13.05 -8.84
C SER A 54 5.17 -14.29 -8.62
N THR A 55 4.01 -14.14 -7.98
CA THR A 55 3.00 -15.19 -7.77
C THR A 55 1.61 -14.58 -7.68
N ASP A 56 0.60 -15.29 -8.21
CA ASP A 56 -0.79 -14.83 -8.20
C ASP A 56 -1.52 -15.13 -6.89
N VAL A 57 -0.89 -15.89 -6.00
CA VAL A 57 -1.45 -16.23 -4.70
C VAL A 57 -0.44 -15.98 -3.61
N LEU A 58 -0.88 -15.28 -2.58
CA LEU A 58 -0.12 -14.98 -1.37
C LEU A 58 -0.93 -15.37 -0.13
N TYR A 59 -0.25 -15.72 0.93
CA TYR A 59 -0.84 -15.99 2.24
C TYR A 59 -0.38 -14.91 3.20
N MET A 60 -1.34 -14.26 3.85
CA MET A 60 -1.08 -13.22 4.83
C MET A 60 -1.43 -13.72 6.22
N TYR A 61 -0.55 -13.46 7.15
CA TYR A 61 -0.70 -13.82 8.55
C TYR A 61 -0.64 -12.59 9.44
N TYR A 62 -1.46 -12.55 10.47
CA TYR A 62 -1.37 -11.58 11.55
C TYR A 62 -1.82 -12.20 12.87
N ILE A 63 -1.32 -11.65 13.97
CA ILE A 63 -1.72 -12.02 15.33
C ILE A 63 -2.64 -10.95 15.87
N ASP A 64 -3.75 -11.33 16.49
CA ASP A 64 -4.66 -10.41 17.16
C ASP A 64 -4.22 -10.10 18.60
N THR A 65 -5.01 -9.31 19.31
CA THR A 65 -4.75 -8.95 20.71
C THR A 65 -4.92 -10.10 21.71
N THR A 66 -5.37 -11.26 21.26
CA THR A 66 -5.55 -12.48 22.04
C THR A 66 -4.51 -13.55 21.68
N ASP A 67 -3.43 -13.15 21.01
CA ASP A 67 -2.36 -14.04 20.51
C ASP A 67 -2.85 -15.11 19.52
N LYS A 68 -4.01 -14.90 18.93
CA LYS A 68 -4.53 -15.81 17.92
C LYS A 68 -4.00 -15.45 16.55
N LEU A 69 -3.41 -16.45 15.87
CA LEU A 69 -2.94 -16.34 14.49
C LEU A 69 -4.13 -16.44 13.51
N TYR A 70 -4.20 -15.48 12.60
CA TYR A 70 -5.16 -15.48 11.50
C TYR A 70 -4.43 -15.65 10.18
N GLU A 71 -5.02 -16.47 9.32
CA GLU A 71 -4.57 -16.71 7.96
C GLU A 71 -5.58 -16.15 6.96
N MET A 72 -5.08 -15.37 6.01
CA MET A 72 -5.83 -14.83 4.90
C MET A 72 -5.13 -15.16 3.60
N LYS A 73 -5.89 -15.20 2.51
CA LYS A 73 -5.37 -15.46 1.17
C LYS A 73 -5.59 -14.25 0.29
N LEU A 74 -4.56 -13.79 -0.38
CA LEU A 74 -4.61 -12.74 -1.39
C LEU A 74 -4.46 -13.39 -2.75
N GLU A 75 -5.45 -13.24 -3.61
CA GLU A 75 -5.38 -13.68 -5.00
C GLU A 75 -5.27 -12.44 -5.89
N ILE A 76 -4.23 -12.38 -6.71
CA ILE A 76 -3.90 -11.23 -7.55
C ILE A 76 -4.19 -11.61 -9.00
N LYS A 77 -4.93 -10.77 -9.72
CA LYS A 77 -5.31 -10.98 -11.12
C LYS A 77 -5.15 -9.69 -11.91
N ALA A 78 -4.63 -9.83 -13.11
CA ALA A 78 -4.67 -8.73 -14.09
C ALA A 78 -6.05 -8.71 -14.75
N GLU A 79 -6.82 -7.66 -14.53
CA GLU A 79 -8.15 -7.46 -15.11
C GLU A 79 -8.28 -6.01 -15.60
N ASP A 80 -8.65 -5.83 -16.86
CA ASP A 80 -8.84 -4.51 -17.50
C ASP A 80 -7.62 -3.57 -17.37
N GLY A 81 -6.40 -4.11 -17.44
CA GLY A 81 -5.15 -3.37 -17.31
C GLY A 81 -4.79 -2.93 -15.88
N ILE A 82 -5.53 -3.41 -14.89
CA ILE A 82 -5.31 -3.12 -13.47
C ILE A 82 -5.02 -4.44 -12.73
N MET A 83 -4.07 -4.39 -11.80
CA MET A 83 -3.84 -5.51 -10.89
C MET A 83 -4.88 -5.49 -9.77
N LYS A 84 -5.85 -6.40 -9.85
CA LYS A 84 -6.88 -6.59 -8.81
C LYS A 84 -6.42 -7.57 -7.76
N VAL A 85 -6.79 -7.30 -6.51
CA VAL A 85 -6.52 -8.16 -5.37
C VAL A 85 -7.85 -8.61 -4.75
N TYR A 86 -7.99 -9.91 -4.59
CA TYR A 86 -9.12 -10.54 -3.91
C TYR A 86 -8.64 -11.07 -2.57
N PHE A 87 -9.16 -10.48 -1.50
CA PHE A 87 -8.88 -10.89 -0.14
C PHE A 87 -9.87 -11.95 0.31
N LYS A 88 -9.38 -13.13 0.60
CA LYS A 88 -10.17 -14.33 0.89
C LYS A 88 -9.86 -14.88 2.27
N VAL A 89 -10.83 -15.55 2.87
CA VAL A 89 -10.67 -16.25 4.15
C VAL A 89 -10.72 -17.76 3.92
N PRO A 90 -9.59 -18.48 4.02
CA PRO A 90 -9.52 -19.91 3.75
C PRO A 90 -10.46 -20.75 4.64
N SER A 91 -10.58 -20.40 5.92
CA SER A 91 -11.46 -21.07 6.86
C SER A 91 -12.96 -20.97 6.53
N LEU A 92 -13.33 -20.10 5.57
CA LEU A 92 -14.69 -19.89 5.08
C LEU A 92 -14.81 -20.26 3.59
N ASN A 93 -14.16 -21.34 3.17
CA ASN A 93 -14.17 -21.84 1.78
C ASN A 93 -13.73 -20.78 0.76
N ASP A 94 -12.66 -20.06 1.05
CA ASP A 94 -12.12 -19.00 0.19
C ASP A 94 -13.16 -17.91 -0.17
N LYS A 95 -14.09 -17.63 0.74
CA LYS A 95 -15.05 -16.55 0.56
C LYS A 95 -14.32 -15.23 0.40
N ILE A 96 -14.70 -14.46 -0.62
CA ILE A 96 -14.15 -13.11 -0.86
C ILE A 96 -14.80 -12.14 0.12
N PHE A 97 -13.97 -11.46 0.91
CA PHE A 97 -14.41 -10.41 1.84
C PHE A 97 -14.13 -9.02 1.31
N PHE A 98 -12.98 -8.83 0.69
CA PHE A 98 -12.59 -7.55 0.12
C PHE A 98 -12.05 -7.72 -1.30
N VAL A 99 -12.19 -6.68 -2.09
CA VAL A 99 -11.61 -6.57 -3.43
C VAL A 99 -11.00 -5.18 -3.59
N GLY A 100 -9.91 -5.08 -4.32
CA GLY A 100 -9.28 -3.80 -4.57
C GLY A 100 -8.17 -3.87 -5.59
N SER A 101 -7.23 -2.95 -5.50
CA SER A 101 -6.10 -2.81 -6.40
C SER A 101 -4.78 -2.82 -5.64
N ILE A 102 -3.72 -3.13 -6.36
CA ILE A 102 -2.35 -3.04 -5.88
C ILE A 102 -1.57 -2.07 -6.76
N GLU A 103 -0.81 -1.21 -6.10
CA GLU A 103 0.20 -0.35 -6.69
C GLU A 103 1.53 -0.68 -6.02
N ALA A 104 2.60 -0.79 -6.78
CA ALA A 104 3.91 -1.11 -6.23
C ALA A 104 5.00 -0.31 -6.92
N ASN A 105 5.98 0.07 -6.14
CA ASN A 105 7.27 0.55 -6.60
C ASN A 105 8.39 -0.38 -6.08
N PHE A 106 9.65 0.01 -6.26
CA PHE A 106 10.78 -0.80 -5.82
C PHE A 106 10.83 -1.07 -4.31
N ASP A 107 10.25 -0.18 -3.50
CA ASP A 107 10.41 -0.18 -2.04
C ASP A 107 9.16 -0.63 -1.31
N VAL A 108 7.97 -0.34 -1.84
CA VAL A 108 6.70 -0.56 -1.17
C VAL A 108 5.64 -1.04 -2.15
N ALA A 109 4.87 -2.05 -1.76
CA ALA A 109 3.59 -2.35 -2.38
C ALA A 109 2.46 -1.82 -1.50
N PHE A 110 1.53 -1.13 -2.14
CA PHE A 110 0.37 -0.52 -1.53
C PHE A 110 -0.90 -1.20 -2.06
N ILE A 111 -1.72 -1.75 -1.17
CA ILE A 111 -2.97 -2.42 -1.53
C ILE A 111 -4.13 -1.68 -0.88
N MET A 112 -5.09 -1.24 -1.69
CA MET A 112 -6.35 -0.67 -1.22
C MET A 112 -7.49 -1.62 -1.49
N LEU A 113 -8.20 -2.00 -0.45
CA LEU A 113 -9.32 -2.93 -0.49
C LEU A 113 -10.60 -2.28 -0.01
N LYS A 114 -11.72 -2.69 -0.60
CA LYS A 114 -13.07 -2.35 -0.15
C LYS A 114 -13.89 -3.61 0.06
N ASN A 115 -14.85 -3.58 0.95
CA ASN A 115 -15.73 -4.70 1.24
C ASN A 115 -16.44 -5.18 -0.04
N TYR A 116 -16.49 -6.49 -0.23
CA TYR A 116 -17.10 -7.14 -1.39
C TYR A 116 -18.51 -7.64 -1.05
N GLY A 117 -19.53 -7.10 -1.75
CA GLY A 117 -20.90 -7.61 -1.65
C GLY A 117 -21.71 -7.14 -0.44
N SER A 118 -21.26 -6.15 0.32
CA SER A 118 -22.09 -5.55 1.34
C SER A 118 -23.15 -4.66 0.70
N SER A 119 -24.42 -5.03 0.87
CA SER A 119 -25.58 -4.23 0.45
C SER A 119 -25.83 -3.02 1.38
N ASN A 120 -25.14 -2.95 2.50
CA ASN A 120 -25.24 -1.88 3.47
C ASN A 120 -24.14 -0.85 3.19
N ASN A 121 -24.48 0.44 3.31
CA ASN A 121 -23.63 1.61 3.04
C ASN A 121 -22.37 1.72 3.91
N HIS A 122 -21.93 0.67 4.56
CA HIS A 122 -20.69 0.60 5.31
C HIS A 122 -19.55 0.24 4.36
N PHE A 123 -18.85 1.27 3.88
CA PHE A 123 -17.64 1.12 3.10
C PHE A 123 -16.46 0.85 4.05
N GLU A 124 -16.34 -0.37 4.51
CA GLU A 124 -15.10 -0.78 5.16
C GLU A 124 -13.98 -0.75 4.12
N LYS A 125 -12.98 0.04 4.39
CA LYS A 125 -11.74 0.10 3.61
C LYS A 125 -10.61 -0.49 4.42
N VAL A 126 -9.80 -1.27 3.74
CA VAL A 126 -8.58 -1.84 4.29
C VAL A 126 -7.42 -1.40 3.42
N MET A 127 -6.36 -0.92 4.05
CA MET A 127 -5.12 -0.52 3.38
C MET A 127 -3.98 -1.38 3.90
N MET A 128 -3.10 -1.79 3.01
CA MET A 128 -1.88 -2.52 3.36
C MET A 128 -0.67 -1.82 2.77
N PHE A 129 0.40 -1.77 3.56
CA PHE A 129 1.72 -1.32 3.14
C PHE A 129 2.69 -2.48 3.33
N ILE A 130 3.32 -2.93 2.27
CA ILE A 130 4.19 -4.10 2.27
C ILE A 130 5.59 -3.63 1.87
N ASN A 131 6.56 -3.89 2.73
CA ASN A 131 7.95 -3.59 2.44
C ASN A 131 8.48 -4.57 1.38
N MET A 132 9.02 -4.05 0.29
CA MET A 132 9.55 -4.83 -0.83
C MET A 132 11.08 -4.95 -0.81
N THR A 133 11.80 -4.08 -0.06
CA THR A 133 13.26 -3.99 -0.13
C THR A 133 14.02 -4.90 0.83
N HIS A 134 13.49 -5.17 2.03
CA HIS A 134 14.27 -5.78 3.12
C HIS A 134 13.85 -7.19 3.51
N SER A 135 12.96 -7.77 2.77
CA SER A 135 12.50 -9.13 3.03
C SER A 135 13.11 -10.10 2.01
N SER A 136 13.34 -11.33 2.46
CA SER A 136 13.65 -12.41 1.52
C SER A 136 12.56 -12.48 0.44
N ASP A 137 12.88 -13.05 -0.72
CA ASP A 137 11.89 -13.17 -1.81
C ASP A 137 10.65 -13.96 -1.40
N ASP A 138 10.74 -14.75 -0.34
CA ASP A 138 9.67 -15.63 0.13
C ASP A 138 8.82 -15.05 1.24
N ILE A 139 9.36 -14.10 2.02
CA ILE A 139 8.67 -13.49 3.18
C ILE A 139 8.71 -11.98 3.05
N LYS A 140 7.56 -11.34 3.06
CA LYS A 140 7.41 -9.89 3.09
C LYS A 140 6.72 -9.46 4.38
N MET A 141 7.20 -8.36 4.96
CA MET A 141 6.61 -7.78 6.16
C MET A 141 5.87 -6.49 5.80
N GLY A 142 4.80 -6.21 6.54
CA GLY A 142 4.01 -5.01 6.30
C GLY A 142 3.10 -4.66 7.46
N ILE A 143 2.21 -3.74 7.18
CA ILE A 143 1.11 -3.37 8.07
C ILE A 143 -0.21 -3.39 7.31
N ILE A 144 -1.28 -3.71 8.02
CA ILE A 144 -2.65 -3.59 7.58
C ILE A 144 -3.38 -2.59 8.46
N CYS A 145 -4.09 -1.67 7.84
CA CYS A 145 -4.88 -0.64 8.50
C CYS A 145 -6.34 -0.80 8.07
N GLY A 146 -7.26 -0.69 9.02
CA GLY A 146 -8.69 -0.79 8.75
C GLY A 146 -9.50 -0.37 9.98
N GLU A 147 -10.78 -0.65 9.96
CA GLU A 147 -11.69 -0.44 11.09
C GLU A 147 -11.98 -1.75 11.79
N LYS A 148 -12.16 -1.70 13.10
CA LYS A 148 -12.56 -2.85 13.89
C LYS A 148 -14.07 -3.00 13.85
N ASP A 149 -14.56 -4.11 13.24
CA ASP A 149 -15.91 -4.66 13.40
C ASP A 149 -17.04 -3.64 13.64
N ASN A 150 -17.34 -2.79 12.67
CA ASN A 150 -18.43 -1.79 12.74
C ASN A 150 -18.33 -0.78 13.91
N THR A 151 -17.19 -0.67 14.55
CA THR A 151 -17.00 0.26 15.68
C THR A 151 -16.38 1.59 15.27
N TYR A 152 -15.99 1.74 14.00
CA TYR A 152 -15.24 2.90 13.47
C TYR A 152 -13.92 3.19 14.21
N VAL A 153 -13.44 2.22 15.00
CA VAL A 153 -12.15 2.33 15.68
C VAL A 153 -11.05 1.93 14.72
N PRO A 154 -10.12 2.83 14.39
CA PRO A 154 -9.02 2.49 13.49
C PRO A 154 -8.11 1.46 14.16
N VAL A 155 -7.72 0.45 13.41
CA VAL A 155 -6.83 -0.63 13.85
C VAL A 155 -5.67 -0.74 12.88
N VAL A 156 -4.47 -0.89 13.43
CA VAL A 156 -3.25 -1.20 12.66
C VAL A 156 -2.65 -2.49 13.21
N LYS A 157 -2.31 -3.40 12.32
CA LYS A 157 -1.66 -4.68 12.68
C LYS A 157 -0.42 -4.90 11.81
N LYS A 158 0.60 -5.53 12.39
CA LYS A 158 1.70 -6.09 11.61
C LYS A 158 1.22 -7.31 10.86
N ILE A 159 1.69 -7.46 9.63
CA ILE A 159 1.40 -8.61 8.79
C ILE A 159 2.67 -9.23 8.26
N CYS A 160 2.63 -10.55 8.09
CA CYS A 160 3.61 -11.33 7.37
C CYS A 160 2.94 -11.89 6.12
N ILE A 161 3.58 -11.78 4.97
CA ILE A 161 3.08 -12.27 3.68
C ILE A 161 4.08 -13.27 3.12
N VAL A 162 3.61 -14.44 2.73
CA VAL A 162 4.41 -15.52 2.17
C VAL A 162 3.78 -16.08 0.91
N LYS A 163 4.60 -16.68 0.05
CA LYS A 163 4.16 -17.29 -1.23
C LYS A 163 3.48 -18.65 -1.04
N GLN A 164 3.79 -19.35 0.06
CA GLN A 164 3.21 -20.66 0.39
C GLN A 164 2.64 -20.64 1.81
N PRO A 165 1.57 -21.39 2.08
CA PRO A 165 1.00 -21.42 3.41
C PRO A 165 2.01 -22.02 4.42
N LEU A 166 2.07 -21.42 5.60
CA LEU A 166 2.87 -21.95 6.70
C LEU A 166 2.36 -23.31 7.13
N ASN A 167 3.28 -24.22 7.38
CA ASN A 167 2.97 -25.53 7.96
C ASN A 167 2.46 -25.39 9.40
N LYS A 168 1.76 -26.42 9.93
CA LYS A 168 1.24 -26.38 11.30
C LYS A 168 2.31 -26.08 12.35
N ASN A 169 3.53 -26.61 12.18
CA ASN A 169 4.64 -26.41 13.11
C ASN A 169 5.28 -25.00 13.02
N GLU A 170 4.95 -24.23 11.99
CA GLU A 170 5.43 -22.85 11.78
C GLU A 170 4.41 -21.81 12.27
N LYS A 171 3.22 -22.27 12.69
CA LYS A 171 2.13 -21.44 13.21
C LYS A 171 2.09 -21.37 14.72
N ASP A 172 2.82 -22.25 15.40
CA ASP A 172 2.98 -22.29 16.85
C ASP A 172 4.21 -21.45 17.28
#